data_3748b967ca29b41046b237060ab2271b
#
_entry.id   3748b967ca29b41046b237060ab2271b
#
_cell.length_a   1.000
_cell.length_b   1.000
_cell.length_c   1.000
_cell.angle_alpha   90.00
_cell.angle_beta   90.00
_cell.angle_gamma   90.00
#
_symmetry.space_group_name_H-M   'P 1'
#
loop_
_entity.id
_entity.type
_entity.pdbx_description
1 polymer ?
#
loop_
_entity_poly.entity_id
_entity_poly.type
_entity_poly.pdbx_seq_one_letter_code
_entity_poly.pdbx_strand_id
1 'polypeptide(L)'
;MNVKLDEGMAFGLGVFETIRIERGKAILLQEHISRMRCGIRQLGIEREEVNRRLAPERICDWIKERSMKQGALKIIVTEKNILFAE
;
A
#
# COMPACT_ATOMS: atom_id res chain seq x y z
N MET A 1 -8.11 13.01 4.66
CA MET A 1 -7.71 11.63 5.04
C MET A 1 -7.62 11.53 6.55
N ASN A 2 -8.28 10.53 7.12
CA ASN A 2 -8.21 10.30 8.55
C ASN A 2 -7.11 9.29 8.85
N VAL A 3 -6.14 9.71 9.65
CA VAL A 3 -5.02 8.87 10.05
C VAL A 3 -5.14 8.58 11.53
N LYS A 4 -5.13 7.30 11.89
CA LYS A 4 -5.16 6.86 13.28
C LYS A 4 -3.74 6.82 13.82
N LEU A 5 -3.52 7.40 14.98
CA LEU A 5 -2.23 7.32 15.65
C LEU A 5 -2.02 5.90 16.18
N ASP A 6 -0.93 5.26 15.83
CA ASP A 6 -0.60 3.92 16.30
C ASP A 6 0.92 3.76 16.48
N GLU A 7 1.33 2.62 17.03
CA GLU A 7 2.74 2.33 17.26
C GLU A 7 3.55 2.28 15.97
N GLY A 8 2.95 1.78 14.89
CA GLY A 8 3.60 1.73 13.60
C GLY A 8 3.94 3.12 13.10
N MET A 9 3.02 4.07 13.25
CA MET A 9 3.24 5.46 12.85
C MET A 9 4.28 6.13 13.74
N ALA A 10 4.21 5.88 15.07
CA ALA A 10 5.09 6.53 16.04
C ALA A 10 6.52 6.00 16.01
N PHE A 11 6.70 4.70 15.78
CA PHE A 11 8.02 4.05 15.88
C PHE A 11 8.52 3.50 14.55
N GLY A 12 7.85 3.79 13.46
CA GLY A 12 8.25 3.30 12.15
C GLY A 12 8.02 1.81 11.93
N LEU A 13 7.16 1.19 12.76
CA LEU A 13 6.83 -0.23 12.64
C LEU A 13 5.69 -0.42 11.65
N GLY A 14 6.00 -0.99 10.51
CA GLY A 14 5.01 -1.23 9.48
C GLY A 14 5.64 -1.74 8.21
N VAL A 15 4.80 -1.88 7.20
CA VAL A 15 5.24 -2.27 5.87
C VAL A 15 5.13 -1.05 4.97
N PHE A 16 6.25 -0.70 4.34
CA PHE A 16 6.35 0.49 3.49
C PHE A 16 6.79 0.03 2.10
N GLU A 17 6.07 0.42 1.07
CA GLU A 17 6.40 0.02 -0.29
C GLU A 17 6.23 1.21 -1.23
N THR A 18 7.13 1.32 -2.21
CA THR A 18 7.06 2.34 -3.25
C THR A 18 6.96 1.63 -4.60
N ILE A 19 5.87 1.86 -5.30
CA ILE A 19 5.59 1.22 -6.58
C ILE A 19 5.71 2.25 -7.69
N ARG A 20 6.58 2.00 -8.64
CA ARG A 20 6.76 2.89 -9.78
C ARG A 20 5.56 2.80 -10.72
N ILE A 21 5.10 3.96 -11.18
CA ILE A 21 4.01 4.05 -12.17
C ILE A 21 4.61 4.56 -13.47
N GLU A 22 4.38 3.83 -14.55
CA GLU A 22 4.78 4.23 -15.90
C GLU A 22 3.63 3.97 -16.86
N ARG A 23 3.31 4.96 -17.69
CA ARG A 23 2.23 4.85 -18.68
C ARG A 23 0.91 4.42 -18.05
N GLY A 24 0.65 4.90 -16.83
CA GLY A 24 -0.57 4.60 -16.09
C GLY A 24 -0.60 3.23 -15.46
N LYS A 25 0.51 2.49 -15.45
CA LYS A 25 0.56 1.12 -14.93
C LYS A 25 1.57 0.98 -13.80
N ALA A 26 1.20 0.19 -12.80
CA ALA A 26 2.10 -0.14 -11.70
C ALA A 26 3.12 -1.17 -12.16
N ILE A 27 4.39 -0.83 -12.06
CA ILE A 27 5.48 -1.71 -12.48
C ILE A 27 5.72 -2.75 -11.39
N LEU A 28 5.81 -4.03 -11.79
CA LEU A 28 6.05 -5.16 -10.89
C LEU A 28 5.04 -5.23 -9.73
N LEU A 29 3.77 -4.97 -10.04
CA LEU A 29 2.72 -4.89 -9.03
C LEU A 29 2.61 -6.17 -8.20
N GLN A 30 2.62 -7.34 -8.84
CA GLN A 30 2.48 -8.60 -8.13
C GLN A 30 3.62 -8.85 -7.15
N GLU A 31 4.84 -8.53 -7.54
CA GLU A 31 6.03 -8.66 -6.69
C GLU A 31 5.94 -7.74 -5.49
N HIS A 32 5.49 -6.51 -5.70
CA HIS A 32 5.27 -5.55 -4.60
C HIS A 32 4.21 -6.06 -3.62
N ILE A 33 3.08 -6.53 -4.14
CA ILE A 33 2.00 -7.06 -3.32
C ILE A 33 2.47 -8.27 -2.52
N SER A 34 3.18 -9.21 -3.15
CA SER A 34 3.67 -10.41 -2.47
C SER A 34 4.62 -10.06 -1.33
N ARG A 35 5.50 -9.10 -1.55
CA ARG A 35 6.44 -8.65 -0.51
C ARG A 35 5.71 -7.97 0.63
N MET A 36 4.73 -7.12 0.33
CA MET A 36 3.92 -6.48 1.35
C MET A 36 3.16 -7.50 2.19
N ARG A 37 2.52 -8.48 1.54
CA ARG A 37 1.75 -9.50 2.26
C ARG A 37 2.65 -10.33 3.19
N CYS A 38 3.85 -10.62 2.77
CA CYS A 38 4.83 -11.32 3.60
C CYS A 38 5.15 -10.50 4.85
N GLY A 39 5.47 -9.22 4.69
CA GLY A 39 5.78 -8.33 5.82
C GLY A 39 4.59 -8.15 6.76
N ILE A 40 3.39 -8.00 6.20
CA ILE A 40 2.16 -7.85 6.97
C ILE A 40 1.93 -9.06 7.86
N ARG A 41 2.11 -10.26 7.32
CA ARG A 41 1.97 -11.50 8.11
C ARG A 41 3.04 -11.61 9.19
N GLN A 42 4.28 -11.27 8.87
CA GLN A 42 5.37 -11.30 9.84
C GLN A 42 5.12 -10.36 11.02
N LEU A 43 4.53 -9.20 10.76
CA LEU A 43 4.21 -8.23 11.80
C LEU A 43 2.89 -8.52 12.50
N GLY A 44 2.13 -9.49 12.03
CA GLY A 44 0.84 -9.83 12.64
C GLY A 44 -0.23 -8.76 12.48
N ILE A 45 -0.16 -7.97 11.42
CA ILE A 45 -1.09 -6.87 11.17
C ILE A 45 -2.06 -7.15 10.02
N GLU A 46 -2.17 -8.41 9.63
CA GLU A 46 -3.10 -8.82 8.59
C GLU A 46 -4.54 -8.65 9.06
N ARG A 47 -5.39 -8.11 8.20
CA ARG A 47 -6.81 -7.94 8.47
C ARG A 47 -7.56 -7.74 7.17
N GLU A 48 -8.89 -7.88 7.21
CA GLU A 48 -9.73 -7.81 6.03
C GLU A 48 -9.56 -6.50 5.25
N GLU A 49 -9.53 -5.37 5.93
CA GLU A 49 -9.37 -4.07 5.28
C GLU A 49 -8.08 -4.01 4.46
N VAL A 50 -6.98 -4.52 5.03
CA VAL A 50 -5.68 -4.55 4.36
C VAL A 50 -5.75 -5.46 3.12
N ASN A 51 -6.31 -6.66 3.28
CA ASN A 51 -6.41 -7.60 2.18
C ASN A 51 -7.25 -7.04 1.04
N ARG A 52 -8.36 -6.39 1.36
CA ARG A 52 -9.23 -5.78 0.37
C ARG A 52 -8.53 -4.66 -0.38
N ARG A 53 -7.86 -3.77 0.34
CA ARG A 53 -7.22 -2.60 -0.26
C ARG A 53 -5.96 -2.93 -1.05
N LEU A 54 -5.29 -4.04 -0.74
CA LEU A 54 -4.13 -4.49 -1.49
C LEU A 54 -4.47 -5.38 -2.68
N ALA A 55 -5.74 -5.60 -2.97
CA ALA A 55 -6.13 -6.33 -4.17
C ALA A 55 -5.64 -5.57 -5.40
N PRO A 56 -5.08 -6.27 -6.41
CA PRO A 56 -4.56 -5.59 -7.62
C PRO A 56 -5.55 -4.64 -8.27
N GLU A 57 -6.82 -5.02 -8.33
CA GLU A 57 -7.89 -4.20 -8.94
C GLU A 57 -8.05 -2.87 -8.20
N ARG A 58 -7.96 -2.90 -6.88
CA ARG A 58 -8.10 -1.70 -6.07
C ARG A 58 -6.94 -0.74 -6.28
N ILE A 59 -5.73 -1.26 -6.39
CA ILE A 59 -4.54 -0.45 -6.65
C ILE A 59 -4.64 0.17 -8.03
N CYS A 60 -5.05 -0.62 -9.03
CA CYS A 60 -5.22 -0.11 -10.39
C CYS A 60 -6.31 0.97 -10.45
N ASP A 61 -7.42 0.79 -9.75
CA ASP A 61 -8.49 1.78 -9.69
C ASP A 61 -8.00 3.09 -9.05
N TRP A 62 -7.22 2.99 -7.98
CA TRP A 62 -6.65 4.16 -7.32
C TRP A 62 -5.78 4.99 -8.27
N ILE A 63 -4.96 4.30 -9.08
CA ILE A 63 -4.10 4.93 -10.08
C ILE A 63 -4.94 5.61 -11.16
N LYS A 64 -5.99 4.93 -11.65
CA LYS A 64 -6.88 5.47 -12.68
C LYS A 64 -7.65 6.69 -12.19
N GLU A 65 -8.20 6.61 -10.98
CA GLU A 65 -8.97 7.71 -10.41
C GLU A 65 -8.16 8.99 -10.28
N ARG A 66 -6.84 8.87 -10.11
CA ARG A 66 -5.93 10.01 -10.00
C ARG A 66 -5.25 10.36 -11.32
N SER A 67 -5.59 9.64 -12.37
CA SER A 67 -5.00 9.85 -13.70
C SER A 67 -3.48 9.86 -13.67
N MET A 68 -2.89 9.03 -12.81
CA MET A 68 -1.43 8.93 -12.71
C MET A 68 -0.86 8.27 -13.95
N LYS A 69 0.01 8.99 -14.67
CA LYS A 69 0.71 8.45 -15.83
C LYS A 69 2.12 8.03 -15.47
N GLN A 70 2.79 8.82 -14.66
CA GLN A 70 4.15 8.54 -14.18
C GLN A 70 4.28 8.99 -12.73
N GLY A 71 5.18 8.37 -12.02
CA GLY A 71 5.47 8.72 -10.65
C GLY A 71 5.63 7.50 -9.77
N ALA A 72 5.30 7.66 -8.51
CA ALA A 72 5.39 6.58 -7.54
C ALA A 72 4.16 6.56 -6.65
N LEU A 73 3.63 5.36 -6.41
CA LEU A 73 2.60 5.13 -5.43
C LEU A 73 3.28 4.60 -4.17
N LYS A 74 3.09 5.27 -3.07
CA LYS A 74 3.59 4.82 -1.77
C LYS A 74 2.45 4.19 -1.00
N ILE A 75 2.70 3.00 -0.46
CA ILE A 75 1.73 2.28 0.36
C ILE A 75 2.36 2.05 1.73
N ILE A 76 1.62 2.40 2.77
CA ILE A 76 2.05 2.24 4.15
C ILE A 76 0.98 1.44 4.87
N VAL A 77 1.37 0.33 5.48
CA VAL A 77 0.47 -0.51 6.28
C VAL A 77 1.03 -0.63 7.68
N THR A 78 0.24 -0.20 8.66
CA THR A 78 0.59 -0.32 10.07
C THR A 78 -0.54 -1.05 10.80
N GLU A 79 -0.42 -1.18 12.09
CA GLU A 79 -1.44 -1.84 12.91
C GLU A 79 -2.85 -1.26 12.71
N LYS A 80 -2.96 0.05 12.58
CA LYS A 80 -4.27 0.73 12.50
C LYS A 80 -4.53 1.42 11.16
N ASN A 81 -3.52 1.55 10.33
CA ASN A 81 -3.65 2.33 9.10
C ASN A 81 -3.26 1.54 7.86
N ILE A 82 -3.88 1.88 6.76
CA ILE A 82 -3.41 1.55 5.43
C ILE A 82 -3.59 2.81 4.58
N LEU A 83 -2.48 3.35 4.07
CA LEU A 83 -2.46 4.64 3.39
C LEU A 83 -1.82 4.50 2.03
N PHE A 84 -2.45 5.11 1.03
CA PHE A 84 -1.91 5.24 -0.32
C PHE A 84 -1.60 6.72 -0.55
N ALA A 85 -0.42 7.01 -1.08
CA ALA A 85 0.00 8.38 -1.37
C ALA A 85 0.84 8.45 -2.63
N GLU A 86 0.84 9.60 -3.28
CA GLU A 86 1.72 9.88 -4.41
C GLU A 86 3.10 10.30 -3.92
#